data_2d1df57470ea026ca83cdb0e12cd45a6
#
_entry.id   2d1df57470ea026ca83cdb0e12cd45a6
#
_cell.length_a   1.000
_cell.length_b   1.000
_cell.length_c   1.000
_cell.angle_alpha   90.00
_cell.angle_beta   90.00
_cell.angle_gamma   90.00
#
_symmetry.space_group_name_H-M   'P 1'
#
loop_
_entity.id
_entity.type
_entity.pdbx_description
1 polymer ?
#
loop_
_entity_poly.entity_id
_entity_poly.type
_entity_poly.pdbx_seq_one_letter_code
_entity_poly.pdbx_strand_id
1 'polypeptide(L)'
;MYRFKGIYKLDFSKVNYINEVHQIIKDELDFPDYYGMNWYAFWDCLTDMVGDPIHIELVGMEKVQNKFPRHAKIILDILKN
;
A
#
# COMPACT_ATOMS: atom_id res chain seq x y z
N MET A 1 -16.18 12.54 -1.20
CA MET A 1 -15.10 13.17 -1.98
C MET A 1 -13.75 12.71 -1.46
N TYR A 2 -12.90 12.26 -2.34
CA TYR A 2 -11.54 11.89 -1.97
C TYR A 2 -10.73 13.14 -1.60
N ARG A 3 -10.12 13.13 -0.42
CA ARG A 3 -9.29 14.24 0.01
C ARG A 3 -7.82 13.89 -0.17
N PHE A 4 -7.14 14.63 -1.01
CA PHE A 4 -5.73 14.45 -1.26
C PHE A 4 -4.92 14.86 -0.03
N LYS A 5 -4.12 13.94 0.48
CA LYS A 5 -3.36 14.14 1.71
C LYS A 5 -1.92 14.58 1.45
N GLY A 6 -1.38 14.22 0.30
CA GLY A 6 -0.01 14.57 -0.07
C GLY A 6 1.02 13.56 0.38
N ILE A 7 1.08 13.27 1.66
CA ILE A 7 2.05 12.31 2.20
C ILE A 7 1.30 11.20 2.93
N TYR A 8 1.61 9.96 2.56
CA TYR A 8 1.02 8.77 3.17
C TYR A 8 2.12 7.92 3.78
N LYS A 9 1.93 7.51 5.01
CA LYS A 9 2.91 6.69 5.72
C LYS A 9 2.36 5.29 5.95
N LEU A 10 3.03 4.29 5.38
CA LEU A 10 2.64 2.90 5.54
C LEU A 10 3.60 2.22 6.51
N ASP A 11 3.13 1.95 7.72
CA ASP A 11 3.93 1.38 8.77
C ASP A 11 3.66 -0.13 8.88
N PHE A 12 4.61 -0.92 8.40
CA PHE A 12 4.52 -2.39 8.41
C PHE A 12 5.34 -3.02 9.52
N SER A 13 5.83 -2.23 10.47
CA SER A 13 6.75 -2.72 11.49
C SER A 13 6.17 -3.79 12.41
N LYS A 14 4.84 -3.85 12.50
CA LYS A 14 4.16 -4.77 13.43
C LYS A 14 3.34 -5.85 12.72
N VAL A 15 3.47 -5.97 11.40
CA VAL A 15 2.67 -6.96 10.68
C VAL A 15 3.19 -8.37 10.92
N ASN A 16 2.27 -9.32 11.00
CA ASN A 16 2.57 -10.74 11.11
C ASN A 16 2.00 -11.55 9.94
N TYR A 17 0.97 -11.02 9.28
CA TYR A 17 0.28 -11.70 8.18
C TYR A 17 0.14 -10.74 7.01
N ILE A 18 0.09 -11.31 5.80
CA ILE A 18 -0.02 -10.48 4.59
C ILE A 18 -1.33 -9.67 4.54
N ASN A 19 -2.40 -10.19 5.13
CA ASN A 19 -3.66 -9.46 5.19
C ASN A 19 -3.51 -8.15 5.97
N GLU A 20 -2.64 -8.14 6.98
CA GLU A 20 -2.38 -6.92 7.74
C GLU A 20 -1.70 -5.85 6.89
N VAL A 21 -0.84 -6.27 5.96
CA VAL A 21 -0.21 -5.36 5.01
C VAL A 21 -1.28 -4.69 4.14
N HIS A 22 -2.19 -5.48 3.60
CA HIS A 22 -3.29 -4.95 2.79
C HIS A 22 -4.20 -4.03 3.59
N GLN A 23 -4.47 -4.38 4.85
CA GLN A 23 -5.33 -3.57 5.71
C GLN A 23 -4.72 -2.20 5.98
N ILE A 24 -3.42 -2.16 6.23
CA ILE A 24 -2.70 -0.90 6.43
C ILE A 24 -2.76 -0.03 5.17
N ILE A 25 -2.54 -0.65 4.02
CA ILE A 25 -2.62 0.06 2.74
C ILE A 25 -4.02 0.64 2.54
N LYS A 26 -5.04 -0.17 2.76
CA LYS A 26 -6.43 0.25 2.60
C LYS A 26 -6.76 1.42 3.51
N ASP A 27 -6.41 1.29 4.78
CA ASP A 27 -6.75 2.31 5.78
C ASP A 27 -6.00 3.61 5.54
N GLU A 28 -4.70 3.52 5.28
CA GLU A 28 -3.87 4.72 5.14
C GLU A 28 -4.15 5.47 3.84
N LEU A 29 -4.36 4.73 2.76
CA LEU A 29 -4.63 5.33 1.45
C LEU A 29 -6.13 5.57 1.21
N ASP A 30 -6.96 5.25 2.19
CA ASP A 30 -8.39 5.46 2.14
C ASP A 30 -9.03 4.79 0.92
N PHE A 31 -8.63 3.55 0.68
CA PHE A 31 -9.19 2.76 -0.41
C PHE A 31 -10.63 2.37 -0.08
N PRO A 32 -11.48 2.22 -1.10
CA PRO A 32 -12.88 1.86 -0.88
C PRO A 32 -13.03 0.44 -0.34
N ASP A 33 -14.21 0.17 0.21
CA ASP A 33 -14.51 -1.13 0.81
C ASP A 33 -14.40 -2.29 -0.17
N TYR A 34 -14.56 -2.02 -1.46
CA TYR A 34 -14.42 -3.06 -2.48
C TYR A 34 -12.97 -3.42 -2.81
N TYR A 35 -12.01 -2.83 -2.10
CA TYR A 35 -10.61 -3.22 -2.26
C TYR A 35 -10.45 -4.70 -1.93
N GLY A 36 -10.06 -5.49 -2.92
CA GLY A 36 -10.07 -6.95 -2.82
C GLY A 36 -8.86 -7.58 -2.14
N MET A 37 -8.05 -6.78 -1.47
CA MET A 37 -6.84 -7.24 -0.75
C MET A 37 -5.93 -8.11 -1.61
N ASN A 38 -5.73 -7.70 -2.86
CA ASN A 38 -4.77 -8.33 -3.76
C ASN A 38 -4.03 -7.22 -4.51
N TRP A 39 -2.93 -7.60 -5.18
CA TRP A 39 -2.07 -6.59 -5.80
C TRP A 39 -2.67 -5.97 -7.04
N TYR A 40 -3.59 -6.66 -7.73
CA TYR A 40 -4.34 -6.04 -8.83
C TYR A 40 -5.24 -4.94 -8.32
N ALA A 41 -5.94 -5.20 -7.22
CA ALA A 41 -6.81 -4.20 -6.59
C ALA A 41 -5.98 -3.02 -6.10
N PHE A 42 -4.81 -3.28 -5.55
CA PHE A 42 -3.89 -2.23 -5.10
C PHE A 42 -3.50 -1.33 -6.27
N TRP A 43 -3.10 -1.94 -7.37
CA TRP A 43 -2.74 -1.20 -8.59
C TRP A 43 -3.90 -0.36 -9.09
N ASP A 44 -5.09 -0.97 -9.19
CA ASP A 44 -6.28 -0.27 -9.68
C ASP A 44 -6.66 0.90 -8.79
N CYS A 45 -6.71 0.70 -7.48
CA CYS A 45 -7.05 1.76 -6.55
C CYS A 45 -5.99 2.87 -6.54
N LEU A 46 -4.73 2.48 -6.63
CA LEU A 46 -3.65 3.45 -6.66
C LEU A 46 -3.70 4.31 -7.92
N THR A 47 -3.98 3.70 -9.08
CA THR A 47 -4.08 4.47 -10.33
C THR A 47 -5.28 5.39 -10.33
N ASP A 48 -6.37 5.02 -9.65
CA ASP A 48 -7.53 5.90 -9.52
C ASP A 48 -7.22 7.14 -8.67
N MET A 49 -6.24 7.07 -7.79
CA MET A 49 -5.83 8.21 -6.97
C MET A 49 -5.01 9.24 -7.75
N VAL A 50 -4.53 8.88 -8.93
CA VAL A 50 -3.51 9.66 -9.62
C VAL A 50 -4.12 10.84 -10.37
N GLY A 51 -4.11 11.98 -9.79
CA GLY A 51 -4.35 13.26 -10.44
C GLY A 51 -3.18 14.15 -10.12
N ASP A 52 -2.67 14.03 -8.88
CA ASP A 52 -1.56 14.82 -8.38
C ASP A 52 -0.46 13.93 -7.84
N PRO A 53 0.78 14.43 -7.79
CA PRO A 53 1.86 13.67 -7.18
C PRO A 53 1.56 13.34 -5.72
N ILE A 54 1.80 12.10 -5.33
CA ILE A 54 1.68 11.69 -3.95
C ILE A 54 3.02 11.14 -3.48
N HIS A 55 3.25 11.24 -2.18
CA HIS A 55 4.46 10.71 -1.55
C HIS A 55 4.06 9.61 -0.59
N ILE A 56 4.63 8.43 -0.78
CA ILE A 56 4.36 7.30 0.11
C ILE A 56 5.64 6.94 0.84
N GLU A 57 5.59 6.97 2.17
CA GLU A 57 6.71 6.57 3.02
C GLU A 57 6.46 5.15 3.52
N LEU A 58 7.46 4.31 3.39
CA LEU A 58 7.40 2.92 3.84
C LEU A 58 8.23 2.77 5.11
N VAL A 59 7.57 2.37 6.21
CA VAL A 59 8.23 2.13 7.48
C VAL A 59 8.14 0.64 7.77
N GLY A 60 9.25 0.05 8.19
CA GLY A 60 9.28 -1.37 8.52
C GLY A 60 9.17 -2.28 7.29
N MET A 61 9.50 -1.76 6.12
CA MET A 61 9.44 -2.55 4.89
C MET A 61 10.38 -3.77 4.95
N GLU A 62 11.45 -3.68 5.69
CA GLU A 62 12.37 -4.80 5.87
C GLU A 62 11.68 -6.01 6.50
N LYS A 63 10.68 -5.77 7.35
CA LYS A 63 9.91 -6.88 7.95
C LYS A 63 9.10 -7.60 6.88
N VAL A 64 8.50 -6.85 5.98
CA VAL A 64 7.76 -7.41 4.86
C VAL A 64 8.71 -8.17 3.94
N GLN A 65 9.88 -7.62 3.69
CA GLN A 65 10.89 -8.28 2.86
C GLN A 65 11.37 -9.59 3.48
N ASN A 66 11.49 -9.64 4.79
CA ASN A 66 11.94 -10.85 5.49
C ASN A 66 10.84 -11.91 5.57
N LYS A 67 9.62 -11.50 5.87
CA LYS A 67 8.50 -12.44 6.04
C LYS A 67 7.82 -12.79 4.72
N PHE A 68 7.70 -11.83 3.82
CA PHE A 68 6.94 -11.97 2.58
C PHE A 68 7.72 -11.40 1.41
N PRO A 69 8.86 -12.00 1.05
CA PRO A 69 9.76 -11.40 0.05
C PRO A 69 9.13 -11.21 -1.33
N ARG A 70 8.25 -12.14 -1.76
CA ARG A 70 7.57 -12.01 -3.05
C ARG A 70 6.60 -10.84 -3.03
N HIS A 71 5.86 -10.70 -1.95
CA HIS A 71 4.90 -9.61 -1.81
C HIS A 71 5.61 -8.26 -1.71
N ALA A 72 6.72 -8.22 -0.99
CA ALA A 72 7.51 -7.00 -0.89
C ALA A 72 7.99 -6.54 -2.26
N LYS A 73 8.45 -7.46 -3.09
CA LYS A 73 8.90 -7.13 -4.43
C LYS A 73 7.76 -6.56 -5.27
N ILE A 74 6.58 -7.16 -5.18
CA ILE A 74 5.41 -6.69 -5.93
C ILE A 74 5.04 -5.27 -5.50
N ILE A 75 5.02 -5.02 -4.19
CA ILE A 75 4.71 -3.69 -3.66
C ILE A 75 5.68 -2.65 -4.22
N LEU A 76 6.97 -2.94 -4.15
CA LEU A 76 7.99 -2.01 -4.61
C LEU A 76 7.91 -1.78 -6.12
N ASP A 77 7.62 -2.82 -6.88
CA ASP A 77 7.46 -2.70 -8.34
C ASP A 77 6.27 -1.80 -8.69
N ILE A 78 5.15 -1.97 -7.99
CA ILE A 78 3.97 -1.13 -8.21
C ILE A 78 4.27 0.33 -7.87
N LEU A 79 4.95 0.57 -6.76
CA LEU A 79 5.22 1.93 -6.31
C LEU A 79 6.26 2.65 -7.17
N LYS A 80 7.08 1.92 -7.90
CA LYS A 80 8.06 2.53 -8.81
C LYS A 80 7.41 3.11 -10.06
N ASN A 81 6.28 2.58 -10.45
CA ASN A 81 5.58 3.04 -11.62
C ASN A 81 4.65 4.19 -11.25
#